data_2ea20a2400066eca1f6b92fba25c067f
#
_entry.id   2ea20a2400066eca1f6b92fba25c067f
#
_cell.length_a   1.000
_cell.length_b   1.000
_cell.length_c   1.000
_cell.angle_alpha   90.00
_cell.angle_beta   90.00
_cell.angle_gamma   90.00
#
_symmetry.space_group_name_H-M   'P 1'
#
loop_
_entity.id
_entity.type
_entity.pdbx_description
1 polymer ?
#
loop_
_entity_poly.entity_id
_entity_poly.type
_entity_poly.pdbx_seq_one_letter_code
_entity_poly.pdbx_strand_id
1 'polypeptide(L)'
;HIGHLALANYLCEYEGLDEIWFMVSPQNPLKTQSELWSDGLRLKLVELSINGYPHFQASDFEFHLPRPSYSVHTLEKLRAAYPERDFYFIIGSDNWARFDRWYQSERILKENNILIYPRPNYPVKEDELPETVRLVHSPVFEISSTFIRKALDTGKDIRYFLHPAAWEYIKTNLQYYSVNR
;
A
#
# COMPACT_ATOMS: atom_id res chain seq x y z
N HIS A 1 -8.78 0.90 1.39
CA HIS A 1 -9.62 0.44 2.49
C HIS A 1 -9.10 0.94 3.84
N ILE A 2 -9.96 0.92 4.88
CA ILE A 2 -9.63 1.49 6.20
C ILE A 2 -8.40 0.86 6.86
N GLY A 3 -8.09 -0.41 6.61
CA GLY A 3 -6.89 -1.05 7.14
C GLY A 3 -5.59 -0.38 6.69
N HIS A 4 -5.50 0.10 5.44
CA HIS A 4 -4.35 0.87 4.98
C HIS A 4 -4.29 2.25 5.64
N LEU A 5 -5.43 2.92 5.80
CA LEU A 5 -5.49 4.25 6.39
C LEU A 5 -5.13 4.22 7.88
N ALA A 6 -5.65 3.24 8.61
CA ALA A 6 -5.36 3.07 10.03
C ALA A 6 -3.88 2.74 10.27
N LEU A 7 -3.29 1.85 9.46
CA LEU A 7 -1.85 1.57 9.52
C LEU A 7 -1.03 2.83 9.23
N ALA A 8 -1.35 3.54 8.16
CA ALA A 8 -0.63 4.75 7.77
C ALA A 8 -0.72 5.85 8.86
N ASN A 9 -1.89 6.03 9.45
CA ASN A 9 -2.07 6.95 10.57
C ASN A 9 -1.24 6.52 11.79
N TYR A 10 -1.25 5.23 12.14
CA TYR A 10 -0.39 4.69 13.20
C TYR A 10 1.09 5.02 12.95
N LEU A 11 1.57 4.84 11.73
CA LEU A 11 2.97 5.10 11.39
C LEU A 11 3.35 6.58 11.55
N CYS A 12 2.46 7.51 11.19
CA CYS A 12 2.70 8.93 11.44
C CYS A 12 2.70 9.25 12.94
N GLU A 13 1.69 8.79 13.67
CA GLU A 13 1.47 9.22 15.06
C GLU A 13 2.37 8.51 16.08
N TYR A 14 2.80 7.28 15.81
CA TYR A 14 3.53 6.45 16.78
C TYR A 14 4.95 6.08 16.35
N GLU A 15 5.26 6.10 15.05
CA GLU A 15 6.58 5.71 14.54
C GLU A 15 7.41 6.93 14.06
N GLY A 16 6.85 8.14 14.17
CA GLY A 16 7.54 9.39 13.89
C GLY A 16 7.79 9.67 12.42
N LEU A 17 6.95 9.12 11.52
CA LEU A 17 7.01 9.46 10.11
C LEU A 17 6.25 10.76 9.83
N ASP A 18 6.87 11.71 9.17
CA ASP A 18 6.27 13.01 8.82
C ASP A 18 5.13 12.87 7.81
N GLU A 19 5.29 11.95 6.85
CA GLU A 19 4.32 11.73 5.77
C GLU A 19 4.27 10.24 5.37
N ILE A 20 3.11 9.79 4.91
CA ILE A 20 2.93 8.51 4.23
C ILE A 20 2.51 8.73 2.78
N TRP A 21 3.31 8.20 1.86
CA TRP A 21 3.01 8.22 0.44
C TRP A 21 2.35 6.90 0.02
N PHE A 22 1.11 6.99 -0.43
CA PHE A 22 0.39 5.86 -1.01
C PHE A 22 0.77 5.72 -2.48
N MET A 23 1.80 4.94 -2.74
CA MET A 23 2.30 4.68 -4.10
C MET A 23 1.34 3.74 -4.84
N VAL A 24 0.77 4.19 -5.95
CA VAL A 24 -0.09 3.37 -6.79
C VAL A 24 0.74 2.71 -7.89
N SER A 25 0.99 1.41 -7.74
CA SER A 25 1.77 0.65 -8.72
C SER A 25 0.92 0.28 -9.95
N PRO A 26 1.30 0.68 -11.17
CA PRO A 26 0.57 0.34 -12.38
C PRO A 26 0.60 -1.16 -12.67
N GLN A 27 1.72 -1.81 -12.44
CA GLN A 27 1.89 -3.24 -12.65
C GLN A 27 2.79 -3.85 -11.57
N ASN A 28 2.16 -4.47 -10.58
CA ASN A 28 2.90 -5.29 -9.63
C ASN A 28 3.35 -6.58 -10.34
N PRO A 29 4.67 -6.90 -10.36
CA PRO A 29 5.19 -8.11 -11.01
C PRO A 29 4.57 -9.42 -10.52
N LEU A 30 4.02 -9.41 -9.29
CA LEU A 30 3.43 -10.57 -8.63
C LEU A 30 1.91 -10.69 -8.83
N LYS A 31 1.27 -9.80 -9.61
CA LYS A 31 -0.17 -9.81 -9.85
C LYS A 31 -0.50 -9.81 -11.34
N THR A 32 -1.54 -10.54 -11.70
CA THR A 32 -2.09 -10.49 -13.06
C THR A 32 -2.86 -9.19 -13.28
N GLN A 33 -2.69 -8.58 -14.44
CA GLN A 33 -3.28 -7.27 -14.78
C GLN A 33 -4.82 -7.31 -14.84
N SER A 34 -5.40 -8.50 -15.15
CA SER A 34 -6.85 -8.72 -15.22
C SER A 34 -7.58 -8.63 -13.88
N GLU A 35 -6.86 -8.68 -12.75
CA GLU A 35 -7.45 -8.63 -11.42
C GLU A 35 -7.47 -7.22 -10.81
N LEU A 36 -6.90 -6.25 -11.49
CA LEU A 36 -6.77 -4.89 -10.96
C LEU A 36 -7.69 -3.93 -11.69
N TRP A 37 -8.32 -3.04 -10.94
CA TRP A 37 -8.94 -1.84 -11.51
C TRP A 37 -7.89 -0.96 -12.20
N SER A 38 -8.33 -0.11 -13.15
CA SER A 38 -7.41 0.78 -13.88
C SER A 38 -6.58 1.64 -12.92
N ASP A 39 -5.37 1.97 -13.36
CA ASP A 39 -4.40 2.75 -12.56
C ASP A 39 -5.01 4.08 -12.10
N GLY A 40 -5.67 4.81 -13.02
CA GLY A 40 -6.33 6.08 -12.71
C GLY A 40 -7.48 5.94 -11.70
N LEU A 41 -8.28 4.87 -11.79
CA LEU A 41 -9.33 4.61 -10.81
C LEU A 41 -8.75 4.34 -9.42
N ARG A 42 -7.69 3.54 -9.35
CA ARG A 42 -7.03 3.23 -8.07
C ARG A 42 -6.42 4.48 -7.44
N LEU A 43 -5.77 5.32 -8.24
CA LEU A 43 -5.25 6.62 -7.78
C LEU A 43 -6.37 7.49 -7.26
N LYS A 44 -7.45 7.64 -8.02
CA LYS A 44 -8.62 8.43 -7.61
C LYS A 44 -9.22 7.98 -6.28
N LEU A 45 -9.34 6.67 -6.09
CA LEU A 45 -9.85 6.12 -4.83
C LEU A 45 -8.89 6.37 -3.65
N VAL A 46 -7.58 6.37 -3.88
CA VAL A 46 -6.60 6.74 -2.86
C VAL A 46 -6.76 8.22 -2.50
N GLU A 47 -6.76 9.13 -3.48
CA GLU A 47 -6.96 10.57 -3.27
C GLU A 47 -8.21 10.86 -2.44
N LEU A 48 -9.34 10.26 -2.80
CA LEU A 48 -10.60 10.41 -2.06
C LEU A 48 -10.53 9.86 -0.64
N SER A 49 -9.75 8.80 -0.43
CA SER A 49 -9.63 8.14 0.87
C SER A 49 -8.73 8.89 1.85
N ILE A 50 -7.77 9.68 1.36
CA ILE A 50 -6.77 10.37 2.19
C ILE A 50 -7.07 11.85 2.35
N ASN A 51 -8.07 12.36 1.65
CA ASN A 51 -8.43 13.76 1.71
C ASN A 51 -8.79 14.20 3.14
N GLY A 52 -8.18 15.29 3.59
CA GLY A 52 -8.40 15.88 4.91
C GLY A 52 -7.38 15.49 5.99
N TYR A 53 -6.40 14.63 5.67
CA TYR A 53 -5.27 14.37 6.58
C TYR A 53 -3.95 14.81 5.92
N PRO A 54 -3.27 15.85 6.47
CA PRO A 54 -2.16 16.52 5.80
C PRO A 54 -0.89 15.67 5.65
N HIS A 55 -0.76 14.61 6.43
CA HIS A 55 0.40 13.70 6.40
C HIS A 55 0.25 12.57 5.38
N PHE A 56 -0.85 12.52 4.61
CA PHE A 56 -1.04 11.51 3.59
C PHE A 56 -0.93 12.10 2.19
N GLN A 57 -0.21 11.40 1.32
CA GLN A 57 -0.06 11.77 -0.08
C GLN A 57 -0.32 10.59 -1.00
N ALA A 58 -1.17 10.79 -2.02
CA ALA A 58 -1.30 9.86 -3.13
C ALA A 58 -0.17 10.12 -4.13
N SER A 59 0.45 9.06 -4.64
CA SER A 59 1.53 9.20 -5.60
C SER A 59 1.33 8.31 -6.82
N ASP A 60 1.40 8.92 -7.99
CA ASP A 60 1.43 8.30 -9.31
C ASP A 60 2.87 8.13 -9.84
N PHE A 61 3.86 8.31 -9.00
CA PHE A 61 5.28 8.34 -9.39
C PHE A 61 5.67 7.11 -10.23
N GLU A 62 5.20 5.92 -9.88
CA GLU A 62 5.45 4.70 -10.65
C GLU A 62 4.77 4.67 -12.04
N PHE A 63 3.78 5.55 -12.30
CA PHE A 63 3.17 5.62 -13.64
C PHE A 63 4.15 6.11 -14.70
N HIS A 64 5.16 6.84 -14.28
CA HIS A 64 6.20 7.43 -15.12
C HIS A 64 7.48 6.59 -15.20
N LEU A 65 7.49 5.41 -14.57
CA LEU A 65 8.62 4.51 -14.57
C LEU A 65 8.42 3.33 -15.55
N PRO A 66 9.53 2.70 -16.01
CA PRO A 66 9.44 1.48 -16.82
C PRO A 66 8.69 0.36 -16.11
N ARG A 67 7.91 -0.40 -16.88
CA ARG A 67 7.18 -1.57 -16.38
C ARG A 67 7.96 -2.86 -16.69
N PRO A 68 7.89 -3.88 -15.80
CA PRO A 68 7.17 -3.94 -14.54
C PRO A 68 7.84 -3.11 -13.43
N SER A 69 7.01 -2.61 -12.47
CA SER A 69 7.46 -1.75 -11.37
C SER A 69 8.18 -2.58 -10.30
N TYR A 70 9.50 -2.68 -10.39
CA TYR A 70 10.32 -3.28 -9.34
C TYR A 70 10.64 -2.26 -8.25
N SER A 71 10.41 -2.64 -6.98
CA SER A 71 10.61 -1.75 -5.84
C SER A 71 12.00 -1.14 -5.76
N VAL A 72 13.06 -1.89 -6.14
CA VAL A 72 14.44 -1.38 -6.16
C VAL A 72 14.57 -0.14 -7.07
N HIS A 73 13.95 -0.16 -8.25
CA HIS A 73 14.01 0.96 -9.19
C HIS A 73 13.16 2.14 -8.72
N THR A 74 11.98 1.87 -8.15
CA THR A 74 11.12 2.90 -7.57
C THR A 74 11.85 3.65 -6.46
N LEU A 75 12.45 2.93 -5.51
CA LEU A 75 13.16 3.51 -4.38
C LEU A 75 14.40 4.30 -4.83
N GLU A 76 15.17 3.79 -5.79
CA GLU A 76 16.31 4.50 -6.39
C GLU A 76 15.87 5.83 -7.01
N LYS A 77 14.80 5.82 -7.80
CA LYS A 77 14.29 7.01 -8.48
C LYS A 77 13.67 8.02 -7.51
N LEU A 78 12.99 7.54 -6.45
CA LEU A 78 12.48 8.43 -5.40
C LEU A 78 13.62 9.17 -4.69
N ARG A 79 14.67 8.46 -4.27
CA ARG A 79 15.84 9.11 -3.63
C ARG A 79 16.52 10.11 -4.54
N ALA A 80 16.59 9.83 -5.84
CA ALA A 80 17.17 10.75 -6.81
C ALA A 80 16.28 11.97 -7.07
N ALA A 81 14.96 11.82 -7.05
CA ALA A 81 14.01 12.91 -7.29
C ALA A 81 13.80 13.79 -6.05
N TYR A 82 13.97 13.24 -4.85
CA TYR A 82 13.73 13.91 -3.57
C TYR A 82 14.92 13.70 -2.62
N PRO A 83 16.11 14.26 -2.92
CA PRO A 83 17.33 14.01 -2.15
C PRO A 83 17.29 14.58 -0.72
N GLU A 84 16.34 15.46 -0.43
CA GLU A 84 16.09 16.03 0.88
C GLU A 84 15.22 15.17 1.80
N ARG A 85 14.71 14.02 1.30
CA ARG A 85 13.80 13.16 2.04
C ARG A 85 14.44 11.81 2.36
N ASP A 86 14.20 11.33 3.57
CA ASP A 86 14.54 9.98 4.00
C ASP A 86 13.33 9.06 3.81
N PHE A 87 13.41 8.15 2.83
CA PHE A 87 12.33 7.22 2.55
C PHE A 87 12.45 5.94 3.37
N TYR A 88 11.34 5.56 4.00
CA TYR A 88 11.14 4.27 4.64
C TYR A 88 10.21 3.42 3.77
N PHE A 89 10.68 2.22 3.41
CA PHE A 89 9.87 1.30 2.62
C PHE A 89 8.99 0.44 3.53
N ILE A 90 7.68 0.57 3.43
CA ILE A 90 6.72 -0.09 4.31
C ILE A 90 6.17 -1.33 3.63
N ILE A 91 6.35 -2.49 4.25
CA ILE A 91 5.85 -3.78 3.74
C ILE A 91 5.17 -4.59 4.83
N GLY A 92 4.23 -5.47 4.44
CA GLY A 92 3.64 -6.44 5.36
C GLY A 92 4.59 -7.61 5.65
N SER A 93 4.44 -8.23 6.81
CA SER A 93 5.24 -9.42 7.18
C SER A 93 5.01 -10.61 6.24
N ASP A 94 3.89 -10.67 5.53
CA ASP A 94 3.63 -11.63 4.45
C ASP A 94 4.52 -11.41 3.21
N ASN A 95 4.86 -10.16 2.91
CA ASN A 95 5.84 -9.80 1.89
C ASN A 95 7.27 -10.02 2.38
N TRP A 96 7.56 -9.68 3.64
CA TRP A 96 8.86 -9.95 4.26
C TRP A 96 9.22 -11.44 4.21
N ALA A 97 8.28 -12.33 4.49
CA ALA A 97 8.49 -13.78 4.44
C ALA A 97 8.89 -14.32 3.05
N ARG A 98 8.82 -13.51 2.01
CA ARG A 98 9.21 -13.85 0.63
C ARG A 98 10.15 -12.80 0.03
N PHE A 99 10.72 -11.95 0.86
CA PHE A 99 11.49 -10.79 0.42
C PHE A 99 12.77 -11.19 -0.32
N ASP A 100 13.35 -12.34 0.03
CA ASP A 100 14.49 -12.97 -0.63
C ASP A 100 14.27 -13.21 -2.14
N ARG A 101 13.00 -13.39 -2.55
CA ARG A 101 12.61 -13.63 -3.95
C ARG A 101 12.41 -12.33 -4.75
N TRP A 102 12.51 -11.20 -4.11
CA TRP A 102 12.31 -9.92 -4.79
C TRP A 102 13.53 -9.56 -5.64
N TYR A 103 13.28 -8.94 -6.78
CA TYR A 103 14.35 -8.51 -7.67
C TYR A 103 15.31 -7.57 -6.93
N GLN A 104 16.58 -7.96 -6.86
CA GLN A 104 17.64 -7.25 -6.14
C GLN A 104 17.31 -6.96 -4.66
N SER A 105 16.72 -7.91 -3.94
CA SER A 105 16.36 -7.76 -2.52
C SER A 105 17.54 -7.34 -1.64
N GLU A 106 18.73 -7.86 -1.85
CA GLU A 106 19.96 -7.47 -1.12
C GLU A 106 20.30 -5.99 -1.30
N ARG A 107 20.09 -5.46 -2.51
CA ARG A 107 20.29 -4.04 -2.79
C ARG A 107 19.25 -3.18 -2.07
N ILE A 108 18.00 -3.63 -2.04
CA ILE A 108 16.95 -2.93 -1.29
C ILE A 108 17.32 -2.85 0.19
N LEU A 109 17.76 -3.96 0.80
CA LEU A 109 18.20 -4.00 2.20
C LEU A 109 19.37 -3.07 2.49
N LYS A 110 20.34 -3.04 1.59
CA LYS A 110 21.55 -2.23 1.77
C LYS A 110 21.32 -0.73 1.65
N GLU A 111 20.38 -0.34 0.79
CA GLU A 111 20.21 1.06 0.38
C GLU A 111 19.00 1.75 1.00
N ASN A 112 18.13 1.02 1.73
CA ASN A 112 16.88 1.58 2.23
C ASN A 112 16.56 1.13 3.64
N ASN A 113 15.86 1.99 4.37
CA ASN A 113 15.21 1.62 5.62
C ASN A 113 13.86 0.94 5.33
N ILE A 114 13.57 -0.17 6.02
CA ILE A 114 12.35 -0.94 5.84
C ILE A 114 11.57 -1.01 7.16
N LEU A 115 10.27 -0.72 7.09
CA LEU A 115 9.34 -0.96 8.19
C LEU A 115 8.43 -2.12 7.83
N ILE A 116 8.42 -3.14 8.68
CA ILE A 116 7.55 -4.29 8.54
C ILE A 116 6.34 -4.10 9.45
N TYR A 117 5.13 -4.11 8.90
CA TYR A 117 3.92 -4.19 9.71
C TYR A 117 3.42 -5.62 9.83
N PRO A 118 2.84 -5.99 11.00
CA PRO A 118 2.44 -7.37 11.26
C PRO A 118 1.24 -7.80 10.40
N ARG A 119 1.29 -9.04 9.93
CA ARG A 119 0.18 -9.73 9.27
C ARG A 119 -0.09 -11.06 9.97
N PRO A 120 -1.36 -11.49 10.06
CA PRO A 120 -1.70 -12.80 10.62
C PRO A 120 -0.94 -13.93 9.92
N ASN A 121 -0.50 -14.91 10.69
CA ASN A 121 0.20 -16.10 10.22
C ASN A 121 1.61 -15.87 9.60
N TYR A 122 2.15 -14.65 9.74
CA TYR A 122 3.51 -14.33 9.28
C TYR A 122 4.31 -13.68 10.42
N PRO A 123 4.71 -14.48 11.44
CA PRO A 123 5.51 -13.95 12.54
C PRO A 123 6.89 -13.49 12.04
N VAL A 124 7.41 -12.45 12.64
CA VAL A 124 8.74 -11.91 12.36
C VAL A 124 9.58 -12.05 13.61
N LYS A 125 10.79 -12.58 13.48
CA LYS A 125 11.76 -12.64 14.57
C LYS A 125 12.60 -11.36 14.55
N GLU A 126 12.37 -10.50 15.50
CA GLU A 126 12.98 -9.17 15.56
C GLU A 126 14.49 -9.23 15.76
N ASP A 127 14.96 -10.21 16.53
CA ASP A 127 16.37 -10.47 16.80
C ASP A 127 17.18 -10.94 15.59
N GLU A 128 16.51 -11.38 14.52
CA GLU A 128 17.13 -11.80 13.26
C GLU A 128 17.08 -10.71 12.17
N LEU A 129 16.48 -9.53 12.45
CA LEU A 129 16.34 -8.48 11.44
C LEU A 129 17.66 -7.73 11.22
N PRO A 130 17.98 -7.37 9.94
CA PRO A 130 19.08 -6.46 9.64
C PRO A 130 18.87 -5.08 10.29
N GLU A 131 19.94 -4.34 10.54
CA GLU A 131 19.90 -3.00 11.17
C GLU A 131 19.02 -1.98 10.42
N THR A 132 18.88 -2.14 9.10
CA THR A 132 18.04 -1.28 8.25
C THR A 132 16.56 -1.67 8.27
N VAL A 133 16.19 -2.74 9.00
CA VAL A 133 14.83 -3.29 9.00
C VAL A 133 14.27 -3.28 10.41
N ARG A 134 13.05 -2.79 10.58
CA ARG A 134 12.37 -2.74 11.88
C ARG A 134 10.92 -3.25 11.77
N LEU A 135 10.52 -4.07 12.74
CA LEU A 135 9.12 -4.44 12.93
C LEU A 135 8.39 -3.33 13.68
N VAL A 136 7.24 -2.91 13.19
CA VAL A 136 6.34 -2.00 13.90
C VAL A 136 5.26 -2.77 14.63
N HIS A 137 4.89 -2.33 15.83
CA HIS A 137 3.89 -2.99 16.69
C HIS A 137 2.49 -2.39 16.51
N SER A 138 2.10 -2.20 15.24
CA SER A 138 0.77 -1.66 14.92
C SER A 138 -0.35 -2.67 15.21
N PRO A 139 -1.58 -2.19 15.47
CA PRO A 139 -2.75 -3.06 15.46
C PRO A 139 -2.87 -3.82 14.14
N VAL A 140 -3.29 -5.07 14.19
CA VAL A 140 -3.46 -5.92 13.01
C VAL A 140 -4.85 -5.73 12.42
N PHE A 141 -4.91 -5.36 11.14
CA PHE A 141 -6.15 -5.20 10.39
C PHE A 141 -6.25 -6.28 9.33
N GLU A 142 -7.16 -7.22 9.51
CA GLU A 142 -7.42 -8.33 8.57
C GLU A 142 -8.33 -7.92 7.40
N ILE A 143 -8.02 -6.80 6.76
CA ILE A 143 -8.76 -6.31 5.59
C ILE A 143 -7.83 -6.33 4.38
N SER A 144 -8.26 -6.98 3.30
CA SER A 144 -7.51 -6.99 2.05
C SER A 144 -8.30 -6.37 0.89
N SER A 145 -7.57 -5.82 -0.09
CA SER A 145 -8.20 -5.31 -1.31
C SER A 145 -8.90 -6.41 -2.11
N THR A 146 -8.45 -7.66 -2.01
CA THR A 146 -9.12 -8.82 -2.62
C THR A 146 -10.48 -9.07 -1.96
N PHE A 147 -10.56 -9.03 -0.63
CA PHE A 147 -11.83 -9.11 0.10
C PHE A 147 -12.79 -8.01 -0.36
N ILE A 148 -12.31 -6.76 -0.44
CA ILE A 148 -13.13 -5.62 -0.87
C ILE A 148 -13.70 -5.85 -2.28
N ARG A 149 -12.85 -6.17 -3.27
CA ARG A 149 -13.31 -6.40 -4.64
C ARG A 149 -14.33 -7.52 -4.71
N LYS A 150 -14.05 -8.68 -4.10
CA LYS A 150 -14.96 -9.82 -4.07
C LYS A 150 -16.32 -9.49 -3.44
N ALA A 151 -16.33 -8.70 -2.38
CA ALA A 151 -17.56 -8.25 -1.74
C ALA A 151 -18.38 -7.33 -2.67
N LEU A 152 -17.71 -6.37 -3.35
CA LEU A 152 -18.35 -5.51 -4.33
C LEU A 152 -18.90 -6.30 -5.51
N ASP A 153 -18.14 -7.26 -6.08
CA ASP A 153 -18.56 -8.12 -7.19
C ASP A 153 -19.80 -8.96 -6.85
N THR A 154 -20.01 -9.26 -5.57
CA THR A 154 -21.17 -9.98 -5.06
C THR A 154 -22.28 -9.07 -4.51
N GLY A 155 -22.22 -7.76 -4.78
CA GLY A 155 -23.23 -6.79 -4.39
C GLY A 155 -23.34 -6.52 -2.88
N LYS A 156 -22.29 -6.82 -2.11
CA LYS A 156 -22.29 -6.60 -0.66
C LYS A 156 -22.09 -5.11 -0.33
N ASP A 157 -22.87 -4.62 0.62
CA ASP A 157 -22.68 -3.29 1.19
C ASP A 157 -21.58 -3.33 2.25
N ILE A 158 -20.40 -2.85 1.86
CA ILE A 158 -19.19 -2.86 2.67
C ILE A 158 -18.69 -1.46 3.02
N ARG A 159 -19.61 -0.50 3.12
CA ARG A 159 -19.30 0.93 3.37
C ARG A 159 -18.37 1.19 4.55
N TYR A 160 -18.45 0.37 5.59
CA TYR A 160 -17.62 0.52 6.79
C TYR A 160 -16.19 -0.03 6.65
N PHE A 161 -15.87 -0.67 5.54
CA PHE A 161 -14.52 -1.13 5.21
C PHE A 161 -13.76 -0.13 4.32
N LEU A 162 -14.42 0.94 3.89
CA LEU A 162 -13.90 1.97 3.00
C LEU A 162 -14.07 3.36 3.62
N HIS A 163 -13.23 4.28 3.17
CA HIS A 163 -13.47 5.69 3.49
C HIS A 163 -14.78 6.15 2.83
N PRO A 164 -15.62 6.97 3.52
CA PRO A 164 -16.92 7.37 2.98
C PRO A 164 -16.89 7.97 1.58
N ALA A 165 -15.91 8.84 1.29
CA ALA A 165 -15.79 9.45 -0.03
C ALA A 165 -15.44 8.41 -1.14
N ALA A 166 -14.59 7.42 -0.83
CA ALA A 166 -14.29 6.34 -1.77
C ALA A 166 -15.52 5.44 -1.98
N TRP A 167 -16.26 5.14 -0.92
CA TRP A 167 -17.51 4.39 -1.01
C TRP A 167 -18.54 5.07 -1.89
N GLU A 168 -18.80 6.36 -1.67
CA GLU A 168 -19.76 7.12 -2.50
C GLU A 168 -19.34 7.17 -3.97
N TYR A 169 -18.04 7.32 -4.24
CA TYR A 169 -17.52 7.29 -5.59
C TYR A 169 -17.75 5.91 -6.26
N ILE A 170 -17.45 4.83 -5.57
CA ILE A 170 -17.67 3.45 -6.06
C ILE A 170 -19.15 3.23 -6.37
N LYS A 171 -20.02 3.59 -5.44
CA LYS A 171 -21.47 3.40 -5.56
C LYS A 171 -22.05 4.17 -6.76
N THR A 172 -21.54 5.37 -7.03
CA THR A 172 -22.08 6.27 -8.06
C THR A 172 -21.50 5.96 -9.44
N ASN A 173 -20.22 5.57 -9.53
CA ASN A 173 -19.50 5.52 -10.80
C ASN A 173 -19.18 4.10 -11.28
N LEU A 174 -19.21 3.11 -10.41
CA LEU A 174 -18.96 1.73 -10.81
C LEU A 174 -20.29 0.97 -10.88
N GLN A 175 -20.54 0.35 -12.03
CA GLN A 175 -21.79 -0.38 -12.34
C GLN A 175 -22.09 -1.58 -11.43
N TYR A 176 -21.20 -1.92 -10.49
CA TYR A 176 -21.34 -3.04 -9.57
C TYR A 176 -22.60 -2.98 -8.69
N TYR A 177 -23.18 -1.79 -8.49
CA TYR A 177 -24.33 -1.58 -7.61
C TYR A 177 -25.70 -1.57 -8.31
N SER A 178 -25.70 -1.47 -9.64
CA SER A 178 -26.97 -1.31 -10.41
C SER A 178 -27.64 -2.63 -10.80
N VAL A 179 -27.02 -3.78 -10.59
CA VAL A 179 -27.51 -5.08 -11.11
C VAL A 179 -28.28 -5.90 -10.07
N ASN A 180 -28.24 -5.57 -8.77
CA ASN A 180 -28.81 -6.39 -7.70
C ASN A 180 -29.69 -5.64 -6.69
N ARG A 181 -30.51 -4.69 -7.16
CA ARG A 181 -31.65 -4.17 -6.39
C ARG A 181 -32.94 -4.31 -7.16
#